data_0708b28a14b3f548ef21f1f348142136
#
_entry.id   0708b28a14b3f548ef21f1f348142136
#
_cell.length_a   1.000
_cell.length_b   1.000
_cell.length_c   1.000
_cell.angle_alpha   90.00
_cell.angle_beta   90.00
_cell.angle_gamma   90.00
#
_symmetry.space_group_name_H-M   'P 1'
#
loop_
_entity.id
_entity.type
_entity.pdbx_description
1 polymer ?
#
loop_
_entity_poly.entity_id
_entity_poly.type
_entity_poly.pdbx_seq_one_letter_code
_entity_poly.pdbx_strand_id
1 'polypeptide(L)'
;MSEWISNIEWVGILIEEKERMASNIDMNAFYTSCTVENHVNRSKSVRLRKLLVDTGSEYTWIPAAKLENIGVRREKKDVRFVMANGEVITRNVGFAILRVAGHFTIDEVVFAEAGDLALLGARTLEGLNLTVDSARKKLVASGPLPAA
;
A
#
# COMPACT_ATOMS: atom_id res chain seq x y z
N MET A 1 0.21 4.83 14.12
CA MET A 1 0.80 6.17 13.99
C MET A 1 -0.17 7.25 14.39
N SER A 2 -1.43 7.05 14.14
CA SER A 2 -2.47 7.98 14.53
C SER A 2 -2.53 8.20 16.03
N GLU A 3 -2.21 7.18 16.81
CA GLU A 3 -2.18 7.25 18.26
C GLU A 3 -1.02 8.05 18.82
N TRP A 4 -0.14 8.54 17.97
CA TRP A 4 0.97 9.38 18.40
C TRP A 4 0.52 10.69 18.97
N ILE A 5 -0.65 11.14 18.59
CA ILE A 5 -1.09 12.48 18.86
C ILE A 5 -1.71 12.54 20.23
N SER A 6 -0.89 12.81 21.23
CA SER A 6 -1.35 12.94 22.61
C SER A 6 -1.24 14.37 23.13
N ASN A 7 -0.35 15.18 22.56
CA ASN A 7 -0.18 16.58 22.93
C ASN A 7 0.47 17.37 21.78
N ILE A 8 0.52 18.69 21.93
CA ILE A 8 0.97 19.60 20.88
C ILE A 8 2.45 19.37 20.51
N GLU A 9 3.31 19.09 21.47
CA GLU A 9 4.71 18.80 21.20
C GLU A 9 4.88 17.55 20.35
N TRP A 10 4.16 16.50 20.70
CA TRP A 10 4.16 15.27 19.93
C TRP A 10 3.65 15.49 18.51
N VAL A 11 2.56 16.25 18.38
CA VAL A 11 2.01 16.58 17.05
C VAL A 11 3.07 17.27 16.19
N GLY A 12 3.78 18.26 16.75
CA GLY A 12 4.84 18.96 16.02
C GLY A 12 5.96 18.05 15.57
N ILE A 13 6.45 17.19 16.48
CA ILE A 13 7.52 16.23 16.16
C ILE A 13 7.08 15.26 15.07
N LEU A 14 5.85 14.76 15.16
CA LEU A 14 5.33 13.82 14.19
C LEU A 14 5.12 14.44 12.81
N ILE A 15 4.70 15.70 12.77
CA ILE A 15 4.56 16.43 11.51
C ILE A 15 5.94 16.59 10.86
N GLU A 16 6.94 16.98 11.62
CA GLU A 16 8.31 17.11 11.11
C GLU A 16 8.86 15.79 10.59
N GLU A 17 8.62 14.69 11.30
CA GLU A 17 9.02 13.37 10.86
C GLU A 17 8.31 12.96 9.57
N LYS A 18 7.01 13.18 9.50
CA LYS A 18 6.23 12.89 8.29
C LYS A 18 6.71 13.70 7.10
N GLU A 19 6.97 14.98 7.30
CA GLU A 19 7.50 15.84 6.25
C GLU A 19 8.88 15.37 5.78
N ARG A 20 9.75 15.01 6.71
CA ARG A 20 11.07 14.48 6.38
C ARG A 20 10.99 13.16 5.64
N MET A 21 10.12 12.26 6.07
CA MET A 21 9.89 10.99 5.39
C MET A 21 9.31 11.22 4.01
N ALA A 22 8.36 12.13 3.88
CA ALA A 22 7.78 12.49 2.59
C ALA A 22 8.83 13.06 1.65
N SER A 23 9.72 13.91 2.14
CA SER A 23 10.83 14.45 1.34
C SER A 23 11.76 13.35 0.86
N ASN A 24 12.13 12.41 1.73
CA ASN A 24 12.98 11.29 1.35
C ASN A 24 12.27 10.36 0.35
N ILE A 25 10.98 10.13 0.55
CA ILE A 25 10.16 9.37 -0.37
C ILE A 25 10.12 10.08 -1.73
N ASP A 26 9.89 11.40 -1.74
CA ASP A 26 9.80 12.18 -2.98
C ASP A 26 11.10 12.16 -3.78
N MET A 27 12.24 12.02 -3.13
CA MET A 27 13.54 11.92 -3.82
C MET A 27 13.71 10.61 -4.58
N ASN A 28 13.18 9.51 -4.06
CA ASN A 28 13.41 8.16 -4.58
C ASN A 28 12.13 7.45 -5.01
N ALA A 29 10.98 7.95 -4.61
CA ALA A 29 9.71 7.30 -4.83
C ALA A 29 9.03 7.80 -6.10
N PHE A 30 8.12 7.01 -6.56
CA PHE A 30 7.22 7.40 -7.62
C PHE A 30 5.85 6.79 -7.36
N TYR A 31 4.89 7.23 -8.15
CA TYR A 31 3.51 6.82 -8.00
C TYR A 31 3.04 6.12 -9.27
N THR A 32 2.10 5.21 -9.08
CA THR A 32 1.45 4.55 -10.20
C THR A 32 -0.06 4.57 -9.98
N SER A 33 -0.81 4.42 -11.04
CA SER A 33 -2.24 4.17 -10.90
C SER A 33 -2.44 2.68 -10.63
N CYS A 34 -3.46 2.36 -9.85
CA CYS A 34 -3.82 1.00 -9.52
C CYS A 34 -5.33 0.88 -9.49
N THR A 35 -5.88 -0.12 -10.15
CA THR A 35 -7.29 -0.46 -10.03
C THR A 35 -7.43 -1.59 -9.05
N VAL A 36 -8.27 -1.38 -8.03
CA VAL A 36 -8.56 -2.38 -7.00
C VAL A 36 -9.95 -2.93 -7.26
N GLU A 37 -10.07 -4.24 -7.34
CA GLU A 37 -11.34 -4.91 -7.61
C GLU A 37 -11.71 -5.86 -6.50
N ASN A 38 -13.01 -5.92 -6.21
CA ASN A 38 -13.54 -6.97 -5.35
C ASN A 38 -13.34 -8.32 -6.04
N HIS A 39 -12.68 -9.27 -5.37
CA HIS A 39 -12.35 -10.55 -6.01
C HIS A 39 -13.56 -11.47 -6.22
N VAL A 40 -14.63 -11.24 -5.49
CA VAL A 40 -15.89 -11.99 -5.64
C VAL A 40 -16.76 -11.36 -6.74
N ASN A 41 -16.85 -10.03 -6.74
CA ASN A 41 -17.63 -9.31 -7.75
C ASN A 41 -16.73 -8.25 -8.41
N ARG A 42 -16.13 -8.62 -9.54
CA ARG A 42 -15.15 -7.78 -10.22
C ARG A 42 -15.72 -6.51 -10.83
N SER A 43 -17.04 -6.41 -10.95
CA SER A 43 -17.66 -5.16 -11.40
C SER A 43 -17.54 -4.06 -10.35
N LYS A 44 -17.32 -4.43 -9.10
CA LYS A 44 -17.05 -3.47 -8.02
C LYS A 44 -15.56 -3.17 -7.97
N SER A 45 -15.19 -2.01 -8.43
CA SER A 45 -13.79 -1.60 -8.52
C SER A 45 -13.62 -0.12 -8.25
N VAL A 46 -12.42 0.26 -7.92
CA VAL A 46 -12.03 1.65 -7.74
C VAL A 46 -10.65 1.86 -8.34
N ARG A 47 -10.48 2.97 -9.03
CA ARG A 47 -9.18 3.35 -9.57
C ARG A 47 -8.51 4.35 -8.64
N LEU A 48 -7.34 3.99 -8.17
CA LEU A 48 -6.47 4.90 -7.42
C LEU A 48 -5.48 5.48 -8.42
N ARG A 49 -5.57 6.77 -8.66
CA ARG A 49 -4.76 7.41 -9.70
C ARG A 49 -3.31 7.58 -9.32
N LYS A 50 -3.05 7.70 -8.02
CA LYS A 50 -1.73 8.03 -7.52
C LYS A 50 -1.46 7.24 -6.26
N LEU A 51 -0.93 6.04 -6.44
CA LEU A 51 -0.55 5.15 -5.34
C LEU A 51 0.97 5.10 -5.25
N LEU A 52 1.51 5.35 -4.07
CA LEU A 52 2.94 5.32 -3.83
C LEU A 52 3.47 3.90 -4.02
N VAL A 53 4.57 3.75 -4.76
CA VAL A 53 5.27 2.48 -4.88
C VAL A 53 6.36 2.43 -3.83
N ASP A 54 6.28 1.46 -2.91
CA ASP A 54 7.22 1.34 -1.80
C ASP A 54 7.67 -0.10 -1.63
N THR A 55 8.85 -0.41 -2.18
CA THR A 55 9.44 -1.74 -2.11
C THR A 55 9.97 -2.08 -0.71
N GLY A 56 10.08 -1.09 0.16
CA GLY A 56 10.45 -1.30 1.56
C GLY A 56 9.30 -1.81 2.42
N SER A 57 8.07 -1.75 1.91
CA SER A 57 6.90 -2.29 2.59
C SER A 57 6.53 -3.64 1.99
N GLU A 58 6.29 -4.62 2.85
CA GLU A 58 5.84 -5.95 2.40
C GLU A 58 4.42 -5.90 1.85
N TYR A 59 3.51 -5.30 2.61
CA TYR A 59 2.08 -5.30 2.30
C TYR A 59 1.67 -4.06 1.51
N THR A 60 0.60 -4.21 0.76
CA THR A 60 -0.09 -3.11 0.10
C THR A 60 -1.15 -2.56 1.03
N TRP A 61 -1.20 -1.24 1.16
CA TRP A 61 -2.10 -0.50 2.03
C TRP A 61 -3.03 0.34 1.19
N ILE A 62 -4.32 0.11 1.30
CA ILE A 62 -5.36 0.83 0.54
C ILE A 62 -6.30 1.49 1.54
N PRO A 63 -6.71 2.75 1.31
CA PRO A 63 -7.63 3.42 2.23
C PRO A 63 -8.87 2.58 2.51
N ALA A 64 -9.19 2.42 3.79
CA ALA A 64 -10.31 1.58 4.23
C ALA A 64 -11.61 1.97 3.53
N ALA A 65 -11.88 3.27 3.38
CA ALA A 65 -13.10 3.74 2.73
C ALA A 65 -13.19 3.26 1.27
N LYS A 66 -12.07 3.20 0.56
CA LYS A 66 -12.05 2.71 -0.82
C LYS A 66 -12.38 1.23 -0.89
N LEU A 67 -11.81 0.44 0.01
CA LEU A 67 -12.07 -1.00 0.09
C LEU A 67 -13.53 -1.27 0.48
N GLU A 68 -14.05 -0.52 1.43
CA GLU A 68 -15.45 -0.64 1.86
C GLU A 68 -16.41 -0.32 0.73
N ASN A 69 -16.14 0.72 -0.03
CA ASN A 69 -16.99 1.13 -1.14
C ASN A 69 -17.13 0.06 -2.23
N ILE A 70 -16.12 -0.76 -2.41
CA ILE A 70 -16.19 -1.86 -3.38
C ILE A 70 -16.50 -3.22 -2.72
N GLY A 71 -16.87 -3.21 -1.46
CA GLY A 71 -17.33 -4.40 -0.75
C GLY A 71 -16.26 -5.39 -0.37
N VAL A 72 -15.00 -4.99 -0.33
CA VAL A 72 -13.91 -5.85 0.16
C VAL A 72 -14.12 -6.10 1.65
N ARG A 73 -14.11 -7.36 2.04
CA ARG A 73 -14.36 -7.76 3.42
C ARG A 73 -13.09 -7.78 4.24
N ARG A 74 -13.23 -7.51 5.52
CA ARG A 74 -12.15 -7.68 6.48
C ARG A 74 -12.05 -9.16 6.84
N GLU A 75 -11.15 -9.85 6.16
CA GLU A 75 -10.98 -11.30 6.34
C GLU A 75 -10.15 -11.64 7.57
N LYS A 76 -9.12 -10.84 7.82
CA LYS A 76 -8.26 -10.98 8.99
C LYS A 76 -8.38 -9.72 9.82
N LYS A 77 -8.79 -9.85 11.07
CA LYS A 77 -8.98 -8.70 11.96
C LYS A 77 -7.84 -8.61 12.96
N ASP A 78 -7.51 -7.38 13.32
CA ASP A 78 -6.53 -7.07 14.35
C ASP A 78 -5.17 -7.71 14.10
N VAL A 79 -4.74 -7.70 12.85
CA VAL A 79 -3.40 -8.14 12.48
C VAL A 79 -2.39 -7.12 12.98
N ARG A 80 -1.34 -7.59 13.64
CA ARG A 80 -0.32 -6.74 14.22
C ARG A 80 0.81 -6.53 13.23
N PHE A 81 1.13 -5.26 12.97
CA PHE A 81 2.21 -4.87 12.08
C PHE A 81 3.27 -4.11 12.85
N VAL A 82 4.53 -4.44 12.60
CA VAL A 82 5.65 -3.67 13.13
C VAL A 82 6.04 -2.64 12.09
N MET A 83 5.95 -1.37 12.47
CA MET A 83 6.27 -0.27 11.58
C MET A 83 7.79 0.00 11.57
N ALA A 84 8.25 0.81 10.62
CA ALA A 84 9.66 1.12 10.46
C ALA A 84 10.31 1.71 11.73
N ASN A 85 9.52 2.42 12.54
CA ASN A 85 9.99 2.99 13.80
C ASN A 85 9.95 1.99 14.98
N GLY A 86 9.59 0.72 14.73
CA GLY A 86 9.47 -0.30 15.75
C GLY A 86 8.12 -0.33 16.46
N GLU A 87 7.24 0.61 16.17
CA GLU A 87 5.91 0.66 16.76
C GLU A 87 5.04 -0.46 16.21
N VAL A 88 4.24 -1.07 17.09
CA VAL A 88 3.28 -2.10 16.69
C VAL A 88 1.90 -1.49 16.60
N ILE A 89 1.26 -1.65 15.46
CA ILE A 89 -0.10 -1.21 15.23
C ILE A 89 -0.96 -2.38 14.78
N THR A 90 -2.27 -2.26 14.91
CA THR A 90 -3.22 -3.28 14.46
C THR A 90 -4.06 -2.74 13.32
N ARG A 91 -4.23 -3.56 12.28
CA ARG A 91 -5.06 -3.22 11.13
C ARG A 91 -5.78 -4.47 10.65
N ASN A 92 -6.86 -4.26 9.93
CA ASN A 92 -7.57 -5.35 9.28
C ASN A 92 -6.99 -5.60 7.89
N VAL A 93 -7.12 -6.83 7.42
CA VAL A 93 -6.61 -7.26 6.12
C VAL A 93 -7.74 -7.95 5.36
N GLY A 94 -7.83 -7.66 4.09
CA GLY A 94 -8.73 -8.34 3.17
C GLY A 94 -7.98 -8.81 1.94
N PHE A 95 -8.73 -9.34 0.96
CA PHE A 95 -8.17 -9.78 -0.31
C PHE A 95 -8.79 -8.98 -1.44
N ALA A 96 -7.99 -8.59 -2.40
CA ALA A 96 -8.46 -7.84 -3.55
C ALA A 96 -7.65 -8.16 -4.78
N ILE A 97 -8.23 -7.92 -5.95
CA ILE A 97 -7.49 -7.94 -7.21
C ILE A 97 -6.88 -6.56 -7.39
N LEU A 98 -5.61 -6.54 -7.71
CA LEU A 98 -4.85 -5.32 -7.96
C LEU A 98 -4.36 -5.35 -9.40
N ARG A 99 -4.72 -4.30 -10.15
CA ARG A 99 -4.32 -4.14 -11.57
C ARG A 99 -3.40 -2.94 -11.72
N VAL A 100 -2.23 -3.18 -12.26
CA VAL A 100 -1.22 -2.14 -12.50
C VAL A 100 -0.55 -2.41 -13.83
N ALA A 101 -0.50 -1.39 -14.68
CA ALA A 101 0.24 -1.45 -15.96
C ALA A 101 -0.12 -2.67 -16.80
N GLY A 102 -1.38 -3.06 -16.84
CA GLY A 102 -1.85 -4.21 -17.61
C GLY A 102 -1.66 -5.57 -16.95
N HIS A 103 -1.02 -5.61 -15.80
CA HIS A 103 -0.83 -6.83 -15.01
C HIS A 103 -1.84 -6.88 -13.87
N PHE A 104 -2.14 -8.06 -13.36
CA PHE A 104 -3.00 -8.17 -12.19
C PHE A 104 -2.57 -9.33 -11.30
N THR A 105 -2.96 -9.23 -10.04
CA THR A 105 -2.75 -10.27 -9.04
C THR A 105 -3.85 -10.16 -7.98
N ILE A 106 -4.09 -11.24 -7.26
CA ILE A 106 -4.89 -11.21 -6.03
C ILE A 106 -3.91 -11.22 -4.88
N ASP A 107 -4.08 -10.29 -3.94
CA ASP A 107 -3.19 -10.22 -2.79
C ASP A 107 -3.92 -9.73 -1.56
N GLU A 108 -3.28 -9.88 -0.43
CA GLU A 108 -3.73 -9.29 0.81
C GLU A 108 -3.54 -7.78 0.76
N VAL A 109 -4.58 -7.06 1.18
CA VAL A 109 -4.53 -5.60 1.27
C VAL A 109 -4.86 -5.19 2.69
N VAL A 110 -4.06 -4.28 3.23
CA VAL A 110 -4.29 -3.73 4.57
C VAL A 110 -5.27 -2.57 4.44
N PHE A 111 -6.28 -2.57 5.31
CA PHE A 111 -7.23 -1.45 5.41
C PHE A 111 -6.53 -0.29 6.09
N ALA A 112 -6.02 0.62 5.29
CA ALA A 112 -5.33 1.80 5.80
C ALA A 112 -6.31 2.76 6.47
N GLU A 113 -5.97 3.19 7.67
CA GLU A 113 -6.77 4.13 8.45
C GLU A 113 -6.25 5.55 8.27
N ALA A 114 -6.98 6.51 8.81
CA ALA A 114 -6.58 7.90 8.73
C ALA A 114 -5.16 8.08 9.31
N GLY A 115 -4.30 8.74 8.55
CA GLY A 115 -2.91 8.94 8.92
C GLY A 115 -1.95 7.88 8.39
N ASP A 116 -2.45 6.75 7.93
CA ASP A 116 -1.61 5.73 7.30
C ASP A 116 -1.28 6.12 5.86
N LEU A 117 -0.10 5.71 5.39
CA LEU A 117 0.23 5.85 3.98
C LEU A 117 -0.47 4.77 3.17
N ALA A 118 -1.11 5.16 2.07
CA ALA A 118 -1.59 4.22 1.07
C ALA A 118 -0.44 3.95 0.10
N LEU A 119 -0.14 2.67 -0.15
CA LEU A 119 1.02 2.31 -0.94
C LEU A 119 0.90 0.92 -1.54
N LEU A 120 1.66 0.70 -2.60
CA LEU A 120 1.81 -0.58 -3.27
C LEU A 120 3.09 -1.23 -2.76
N GLY A 121 2.98 -2.37 -2.11
CA GLY A 121 4.09 -3.04 -1.43
C GLY A 121 4.77 -4.11 -2.27
N ALA A 122 5.84 -4.67 -1.72
CA ALA A 122 6.70 -5.63 -2.41
C ALA A 122 5.98 -6.91 -2.81
N ARG A 123 5.14 -7.45 -1.94
CA ARG A 123 4.43 -8.71 -2.23
C ARG A 123 3.50 -8.57 -3.43
N THR A 124 2.82 -7.44 -3.54
CA THR A 124 1.96 -7.18 -4.70
C THR A 124 2.80 -7.05 -5.97
N LEU A 125 3.92 -6.34 -5.91
CA LEU A 125 4.80 -6.21 -7.06
C LEU A 125 5.31 -7.58 -7.55
N GLU A 126 5.65 -8.45 -6.63
CA GLU A 126 6.03 -9.83 -6.97
C GLU A 126 4.88 -10.57 -7.67
N GLY A 127 3.68 -10.47 -7.12
CA GLY A 127 2.49 -11.08 -7.71
C GLY A 127 2.16 -10.53 -9.10
N LEU A 128 2.44 -9.26 -9.31
CA LEU A 128 2.27 -8.60 -10.61
C LEU A 128 3.39 -8.95 -11.60
N ASN A 129 4.47 -9.57 -11.14
CA ASN A 129 5.69 -9.80 -11.92
C ASN A 129 6.27 -8.47 -12.45
N LEU A 130 6.29 -7.47 -11.59
CA LEU A 130 6.82 -6.15 -11.89
C LEU A 130 7.99 -5.82 -10.96
N THR A 131 8.96 -5.12 -11.51
CA THR A 131 10.09 -4.56 -10.74
C THR A 131 10.15 -3.06 -10.95
N VAL A 132 10.84 -2.40 -10.03
CA VAL A 132 11.04 -0.96 -10.08
C VAL A 132 12.29 -0.66 -10.88
N ASP A 133 12.13 0.17 -11.91
CA ASP A 133 13.24 0.83 -12.58
C ASP A 133 13.45 2.17 -11.90
N SER A 134 14.37 2.22 -10.96
CA SER A 134 14.61 3.41 -10.13
C SER A 134 15.09 4.61 -10.93
N ALA A 135 15.90 4.35 -11.97
CA ALA A 135 16.44 5.41 -12.79
C ALA A 135 15.35 6.13 -13.59
N ARG A 136 14.39 5.37 -14.10
CA ARG A 136 13.29 5.90 -14.91
C ARG A 136 12.03 6.17 -14.10
N LYS A 137 12.00 5.78 -12.83
CA LYS A 137 10.85 5.90 -11.93
C LYS A 137 9.60 5.29 -12.55
N LYS A 138 9.72 4.03 -12.95
CA LYS A 138 8.58 3.29 -13.51
C LYS A 138 8.67 1.82 -13.17
N LEU A 139 7.56 1.13 -13.35
CA LEU A 139 7.48 -0.32 -13.21
C LEU A 139 7.74 -0.98 -14.56
N VAL A 140 8.51 -2.06 -14.54
CA VAL A 140 8.83 -2.83 -15.73
C VAL A 140 8.60 -4.31 -15.44
N ALA A 141 8.32 -5.08 -16.50
CA ALA A 141 8.14 -6.52 -16.36
C ALA A 141 9.43 -7.17 -15.87
N SER A 142 9.32 -8.09 -14.92
CA SER A 142 10.47 -8.77 -14.32
C SER A 142 11.06 -9.87 -15.20
N GLY A 143 10.35 -10.29 -16.23
CA GLY A 143 10.78 -11.38 -17.10
C GLY A 143 10.24 -12.74 -16.65
N PRO A 144 10.79 -13.84 -17.18
CA PRO A 144 10.28 -15.18 -16.88
C PRO A 144 10.37 -15.53 -15.41
N LEU A 145 9.37 -16.25 -14.92
CA LEU A 145 9.31 -16.70 -13.54
C LEU A 145 9.87 -18.12 -13.42
N PRO A 146 10.69 -18.43 -12.41
CA PRO A 146 11.11 -19.80 -12.15
C PRO A 146 9.88 -20.60 -11.67
N ALA A 147 9.58 -21.69 -12.35
CA ALA A 147 8.40 -22.50 -12.03
C ALA A 147 8.70 -23.58 -10.99
N ALA A 148 9.97 -23.91 -10.77
CA ALA A 148 10.37 -24.97 -9.84
C ALA A 148 11.72 -24.69 -9.22
#